data_f626db52f4ee93426d9e01a82b9e0de5
#
_entry.id   f626db52f4ee93426d9e01a82b9e0de5
#
_cell.length_a   1.000
_cell.length_b   1.000
_cell.length_c   1.000
_cell.angle_alpha   90.00
_cell.angle_beta   90.00
_cell.angle_gamma   90.00
#
_symmetry.space_group_name_H-M   'P 1'
#
loop_
_entity.id
_entity.type
_entity.pdbx_description
1 polymer ?
#
loop_
_entity_poly.entity_id
_entity_poly.type
_entity_poly.pdbx_seq_one_letter_code
_entity_poly.pdbx_strand_id
1 'polypeptide(L)'
;NIPDNLKLTVLTNSYSIAHVCSLKEQIRVIILGGDLLKDSMTTVGEVAAAQAAAYHPDLCFMGVYAIHPEYGMTIPYPEEVSIKRQLIRSSSRVIALVNPAKLNTVSRYQVCGIEDFTTLITDGHVPQEMASRYKNRGLDFL
;
A
#
# COMPACT_ATOMS: atom_id res chain seq x y z
N ASN A 1 2.71 -4.92 -14.42
CA ASN A 1 3.60 -4.38 -15.48
C ASN A 1 3.24 -2.92 -15.78
N ILE A 2 4.20 -2.00 -15.68
CA ILE A 2 4.05 -0.61 -16.08
C ILE A 2 4.46 -0.52 -17.56
N PRO A 3 3.60 0.02 -18.46
CA PRO A 3 3.95 0.21 -19.87
C PRO A 3 5.17 1.10 -20.04
N ASP A 4 6.03 0.82 -21.04
CA ASP A 4 7.30 1.54 -21.23
C ASP A 4 7.13 3.00 -21.69
N ASN A 5 5.98 3.32 -22.30
CA ASN A 5 5.63 4.67 -22.74
C ASN A 5 4.97 5.54 -21.66
N LEU A 6 4.76 5.01 -20.48
CA LEU A 6 4.09 5.73 -19.40
C LEU A 6 5.09 6.60 -18.62
N LYS A 7 4.85 7.93 -18.65
CA LYS A 7 5.65 8.92 -17.94
C LYS A 7 5.06 9.17 -16.56
N LEU A 8 5.79 8.81 -15.49
CA LEU A 8 5.31 9.03 -14.13
C LEU A 8 6.46 9.19 -13.13
N THR A 9 6.12 9.65 -11.93
CA THR A 9 7.01 9.66 -10.78
C THR A 9 6.54 8.60 -9.79
N VAL A 10 7.43 7.70 -9.41
CA VAL A 10 7.20 6.69 -8.38
C VAL A 10 7.86 7.13 -7.09
N LEU A 11 7.06 7.32 -6.04
CA LEU A 11 7.52 7.52 -4.67
C LEU A 11 7.40 6.19 -3.92
N THR A 12 8.49 5.70 -3.37
CA THR A 12 8.48 4.39 -2.70
C THR A 12 9.47 4.33 -1.54
N ASN A 13 9.14 3.54 -0.53
CA ASN A 13 10.05 3.13 0.53
C ASN A 13 10.64 1.72 0.30
N SER A 14 10.30 1.07 -0.82
CA SER A 14 10.77 -0.27 -1.17
C SER A 14 11.94 -0.22 -2.14
N TYR A 15 13.07 -0.79 -1.74
CA TYR A 15 14.24 -0.94 -2.62
C TYR A 15 13.97 -1.81 -3.83
N SER A 16 13.17 -2.87 -3.66
CA SER A 16 12.79 -3.76 -4.77
C SER A 16 11.96 -3.03 -5.83
N ILE A 17 10.99 -2.22 -5.40
CA ILE A 17 10.19 -1.42 -6.32
C ILE A 17 11.04 -0.32 -6.97
N ALA A 18 11.88 0.36 -6.20
CA ALA A 18 12.79 1.38 -6.72
C ALA A 18 13.70 0.80 -7.81
N HIS A 19 14.28 -0.39 -7.56
CA HIS A 19 15.13 -1.06 -8.53
C HIS A 19 14.38 -1.37 -9.83
N VAL A 20 13.22 -2.02 -9.76
CA VAL A 20 12.43 -2.39 -10.95
C VAL A 20 12.02 -1.14 -11.75
N CYS A 21 11.60 -0.07 -11.06
CA CYS A 21 11.21 1.18 -11.71
C CYS A 21 12.41 1.92 -12.32
N SER A 22 13.59 1.84 -11.73
CA SER A 22 14.80 2.51 -12.24
C SER A 22 15.28 1.96 -13.59
N LEU A 23 14.85 0.76 -13.98
CA LEU A 23 15.14 0.16 -15.29
C LEU A 23 14.30 0.76 -16.44
N LYS A 24 13.34 1.62 -16.13
CA LYS A 24 12.44 2.25 -17.11
C LYS A 24 12.80 3.72 -17.28
N GLU A 25 13.19 4.13 -18.49
CA GLU A 25 13.65 5.49 -18.80
C GLU A 25 12.63 6.58 -18.50
N GLN A 26 11.34 6.28 -18.67
CA GLN A 26 10.26 7.26 -18.52
C GLN A 26 9.79 7.43 -17.07
N ILE A 27 10.37 6.67 -16.12
CA ILE A 27 9.97 6.71 -14.72
C ILE A 27 11.01 7.45 -13.87
N ARG A 28 10.58 8.55 -13.25
CA ARG A 28 11.35 9.17 -12.18
C ARG A 28 11.10 8.42 -10.87
N VAL A 29 12.16 7.96 -10.22
CA VAL A 29 12.06 7.25 -8.94
C VAL A 29 12.53 8.14 -7.80
N ILE A 30 11.71 8.26 -6.77
CA ILE A 30 12.03 8.89 -5.49
C ILE A 30 11.97 7.79 -4.42
N ILE A 31 13.12 7.48 -3.83
CA ILE A 31 13.17 6.53 -2.73
C ILE A 31 13.18 7.27 -1.40
N LEU A 32 12.30 6.88 -0.49
CA LEU A 32 12.22 7.41 0.86
C LEU A 32 13.33 6.79 1.71
N GLY A 33 14.08 7.62 2.43
CA GLY A 33 15.10 7.17 3.38
C GLY A 33 14.50 6.66 4.69
N GLY A 34 15.37 6.27 5.63
CA GLY A 34 14.98 5.76 6.95
C GLY A 34 15.74 4.50 7.31
N ASP A 35 15.32 3.82 8.37
CA ASP A 35 15.89 2.55 8.79
C ASP A 35 15.45 1.43 7.85
N LEU A 36 16.38 0.57 7.46
CA LEU A 36 16.08 -0.54 6.56
C LEU A 36 15.57 -1.76 7.31
N LEU A 37 14.32 -2.12 7.06
CA LEU A 37 13.77 -3.42 7.45
C LEU A 37 14.20 -4.46 6.40
N LYS A 38 15.20 -5.29 6.76
CA LYS A 38 15.88 -6.19 5.82
C LYS A 38 14.96 -7.26 5.23
N ASP A 39 14.02 -7.78 6.01
CA ASP A 39 13.12 -8.87 5.59
C ASP A 39 12.20 -8.46 4.44
N SER A 40 11.75 -7.20 4.43
CA SER A 40 10.90 -6.64 3.37
C SER A 40 11.66 -5.75 2.38
N MET A 41 12.93 -5.45 2.64
CA MET A 41 13.73 -4.49 1.88
C MET A 41 13.02 -3.14 1.72
N THR A 42 12.44 -2.64 2.83
CA THR A 42 11.73 -1.37 2.89
C THR A 42 12.34 -0.46 3.95
N THR A 43 12.33 0.84 3.71
CA THR A 43 12.64 1.82 4.73
C THR A 43 11.44 2.09 5.62
N VAL A 44 11.69 2.27 6.91
CA VAL A 44 10.66 2.41 7.94
C VAL A 44 11.02 3.53 8.91
N GLY A 45 10.13 3.79 9.85
CA GLY A 45 10.31 4.75 10.93
C GLY A 45 9.90 6.18 10.57
N GLU A 46 10.13 7.08 11.54
CA GLU A 46 9.66 8.47 11.47
C GLU A 46 10.36 9.29 10.36
N VAL A 47 11.61 8.97 10.02
CA VAL A 47 12.33 9.66 8.94
C VAL A 47 11.64 9.40 7.60
N ALA A 48 11.32 8.14 7.30
CA ALA A 48 10.60 7.77 6.09
C ALA A 48 9.20 8.42 6.05
N ALA A 49 8.48 8.40 7.17
CA ALA A 49 7.16 9.01 7.28
C ALA A 49 7.20 10.53 7.09
N ALA A 50 8.17 11.21 7.70
CA ALA A 50 8.33 12.66 7.55
C ALA A 50 8.65 13.06 6.10
N GLN A 51 9.49 12.29 5.41
CA GLN A 51 9.76 12.53 3.99
C GLN A 51 8.50 12.31 3.14
N ALA A 52 7.74 11.25 3.39
CA ALA A 52 6.48 10.98 2.68
C ALA A 52 5.46 12.11 2.84
N ALA A 53 5.42 12.77 4.00
CA ALA A 53 4.52 13.88 4.29
C ALA A 53 4.71 15.12 3.39
N ALA A 54 5.88 15.25 2.76
CA ALA A 54 6.17 16.35 1.83
C ALA A 54 5.58 16.15 0.42
N TYR A 55 4.96 15.00 0.15
CA TYR A 55 4.43 14.65 -1.16
C TYR A 55 2.91 14.44 -1.10
N HIS A 56 2.26 14.70 -2.24
CA HIS A 56 0.83 14.45 -2.45
C HIS A 56 0.62 13.55 -3.68
N PRO A 57 0.81 12.23 -3.56
CA PRO A 57 0.61 11.31 -4.68
C PRO A 57 -0.85 11.27 -5.14
N ASP A 58 -1.07 11.18 -6.45
CA ASP A 58 -2.41 10.97 -7.02
C ASP A 58 -2.96 9.58 -6.64
N LEU A 59 -2.05 8.60 -6.52
CA LEU A 59 -2.41 7.20 -6.36
C LEU A 59 -1.39 6.47 -5.49
N CYS A 60 -1.89 5.77 -4.48
CA CYS A 60 -1.10 4.87 -3.66
C CYS A 60 -1.51 3.41 -3.89
N PHE A 61 -0.57 2.58 -4.32
CA PHE A 61 -0.73 1.13 -4.32
C PHE A 61 -0.18 0.56 -3.03
N MET A 62 -1.05 0.10 -2.16
CA MET A 62 -0.68 -0.41 -0.83
C MET A 62 -0.71 -1.93 -0.81
N GLY A 63 0.45 -2.55 -0.66
CA GLY A 63 0.57 -3.98 -0.37
C GLY A 63 0.02 -4.29 1.02
N VAL A 64 -0.93 -5.21 1.09
CA VAL A 64 -1.66 -5.52 2.32
C VAL A 64 -1.19 -6.83 2.93
N TYR A 65 -0.87 -6.79 4.23
CA TYR A 65 -0.54 -7.99 5.00
C TYR A 65 -1.81 -8.71 5.51
N ALA A 66 -2.74 -7.96 6.11
CA ALA A 66 -4.03 -8.44 6.60
C ALA A 66 -5.07 -7.32 6.47
N ILE A 67 -6.30 -7.66 6.05
CA ILE A 67 -7.39 -6.70 5.91
C ILE A 67 -8.72 -7.31 6.32
N HIS A 68 -9.51 -6.52 7.04
CA HIS A 68 -10.81 -6.92 7.54
C HIS A 68 -11.82 -5.77 7.37
N PRO A 69 -13.10 -6.05 6.99
CA PRO A 69 -14.10 -5.00 6.76
C PRO A 69 -14.37 -4.09 7.97
N GLU A 70 -14.15 -4.61 9.18
CA GLU A 70 -14.39 -3.87 10.44
C GLU A 70 -13.12 -3.31 11.05
N TYR A 71 -12.00 -4.00 10.93
CA TYR A 71 -10.73 -3.63 11.58
C TYR A 71 -9.74 -2.93 10.63
N GLY A 72 -10.10 -2.80 9.33
CA GLY A 72 -9.23 -2.17 8.34
C GLY A 72 -7.97 -2.98 8.05
N MET A 73 -6.90 -2.28 7.70
CA MET A 73 -5.59 -2.88 7.43
C MET A 73 -4.77 -3.01 8.71
N THR A 74 -4.22 -4.20 8.92
CA THR A 74 -3.34 -4.50 10.05
C THR A 74 -2.06 -5.20 9.61
N ILE A 75 -0.99 -5.05 10.39
CA ILE A 75 0.35 -5.58 10.09
C ILE A 75 1.03 -6.13 11.36
N PRO A 76 2.03 -7.02 11.21
CA PRO A 76 2.74 -7.58 12.38
C PRO A 76 3.89 -6.70 12.88
N TYR A 77 4.38 -5.73 12.09
CA TYR A 77 5.58 -4.94 12.36
C TYR A 77 5.23 -3.50 12.72
N PRO A 78 5.43 -3.06 13.97
CA PRO A 78 5.09 -1.70 14.40
C PRO A 78 5.91 -0.63 13.66
N GLU A 79 7.13 -0.95 13.23
CA GLU A 79 8.04 -0.04 12.53
C GLU A 79 7.48 0.44 11.17
N GLU A 80 6.62 -0.37 10.54
CA GLU A 80 5.98 -0.03 9.27
C GLU A 80 4.73 0.85 9.42
N VAL A 81 4.17 0.98 10.63
CA VAL A 81 2.88 1.64 10.82
C VAL A 81 2.93 3.11 10.41
N SER A 82 3.93 3.86 10.87
CA SER A 82 4.01 5.32 10.63
C SER A 82 4.13 5.63 9.14
N ILE A 83 5.03 4.97 8.42
CA ILE A 83 5.24 5.22 7.00
C ILE A 83 4.02 4.79 6.16
N LYS A 84 3.42 3.63 6.41
CA LYS A 84 2.22 3.18 5.68
C LYS A 84 1.04 4.12 5.92
N ARG A 85 0.81 4.52 7.17
CA ARG A 85 -0.23 5.48 7.54
C ARG A 85 -0.01 6.84 6.85
N GLN A 86 1.23 7.30 6.78
CA GLN A 86 1.54 8.57 6.13
C GLN A 86 1.33 8.51 4.61
N LEU A 87 1.75 7.44 3.93
CA LEU A 87 1.51 7.26 2.50
C LEU A 87 0.01 7.25 2.17
N ILE A 88 -0.79 6.57 2.98
CA ILE A 88 -2.26 6.55 2.84
C ILE A 88 -2.82 7.97 2.98
N ARG A 89 -2.46 8.68 4.04
CA ARG A 89 -2.96 10.04 4.32
C ARG A 89 -2.56 11.08 3.27
N SER A 90 -1.39 10.94 2.69
CA SER A 90 -0.87 11.89 1.70
C SER A 90 -1.48 11.70 0.31
N SER A 91 -2.08 10.55 0.03
CA SER A 91 -2.50 10.16 -1.33
C SER A 91 -3.96 10.48 -1.59
N SER A 92 -4.26 10.92 -2.81
CA SER A 92 -5.64 11.26 -3.22
C SER A 92 -6.53 10.02 -3.33
N ARG A 93 -5.97 8.89 -3.76
CA ARG A 93 -6.66 7.59 -3.82
C ARG A 93 -5.72 6.49 -3.37
N VAL A 94 -6.28 5.53 -2.63
CA VAL A 94 -5.52 4.39 -2.11
C VAL A 94 -6.13 3.09 -2.61
N ILE A 95 -5.32 2.29 -3.26
CA ILE A 95 -5.68 0.97 -3.78
C ILE A 95 -5.00 -0.10 -2.94
N ALA A 96 -5.79 -0.95 -2.31
CA ALA A 96 -5.29 -2.13 -1.61
C ALA A 96 -4.98 -3.26 -2.61
N LEU A 97 -3.74 -3.75 -2.60
CA LEU A 97 -3.34 -4.95 -3.34
C LEU A 97 -3.30 -6.13 -2.37
N VAL A 98 -4.18 -7.08 -2.56
CA VAL A 98 -4.47 -8.12 -1.57
C VAL A 98 -4.48 -9.51 -2.19
N ASN A 99 -3.71 -10.42 -1.63
CA ASN A 99 -3.89 -11.84 -1.92
C ASN A 99 -5.17 -12.35 -1.21
N PRO A 100 -6.01 -13.21 -1.83
CA PRO A 100 -7.26 -13.70 -1.24
C PRO A 100 -7.12 -14.28 0.17
N ALA A 101 -5.99 -14.94 0.47
CA ALA A 101 -5.71 -15.50 1.80
C ALA A 101 -5.55 -14.44 2.91
N LYS A 102 -5.41 -13.16 2.55
CA LYS A 102 -5.28 -12.04 3.50
C LYS A 102 -6.61 -11.35 3.80
N LEU A 103 -7.65 -11.67 3.03
CA LEU A 103 -9.00 -11.17 3.27
C LEU A 103 -9.59 -11.74 4.56
N ASN A 104 -10.34 -10.93 5.29
CA ASN A 104 -10.94 -11.29 6.58
C ASN A 104 -9.94 -11.73 7.64
N THR A 105 -8.69 -11.30 7.53
CA THR A 105 -7.64 -11.56 8.53
C THR A 105 -7.27 -10.30 9.30
N VAL A 106 -6.77 -10.47 10.51
CA VAL A 106 -6.36 -9.38 11.40
C VAL A 106 -4.99 -9.70 11.98
N SER A 107 -4.11 -8.70 12.03
CA SER A 107 -2.80 -8.77 12.66
C SER A 107 -2.71 -7.83 13.87
N ARG A 108 -1.50 -7.62 14.42
CA ARG A 108 -1.30 -6.99 15.74
C ARG A 108 -1.48 -5.48 15.76
N TYR A 109 -1.06 -4.78 14.70
CA TYR A 109 -1.00 -3.32 14.67
C TYR A 109 -1.88 -2.77 13.56
N GLN A 110 -2.80 -1.89 13.91
CA GLN A 110 -3.68 -1.24 12.94
C GLN A 110 -2.93 -0.11 12.23
N VAL A 111 -3.01 -0.11 10.90
CA VAL A 111 -2.49 0.97 10.04
C VAL A 111 -3.57 2.01 9.78
N CYS A 112 -4.74 1.57 9.30
CA CYS A 112 -5.83 2.46 8.89
C CYS A 112 -7.18 1.72 8.94
N GLY A 113 -8.26 2.47 8.80
CA GLY A 113 -9.60 1.92 8.62
C GLY A 113 -9.82 1.38 7.20
N ILE A 114 -10.91 0.68 7.01
CA ILE A 114 -11.29 0.18 5.68
C ILE A 114 -11.72 1.33 4.75
N GLU A 115 -12.27 2.38 5.29
CA GLU A 115 -12.72 3.60 4.62
C GLU A 115 -11.59 4.44 4.02
N ASP A 116 -10.34 4.20 4.42
CA ASP A 116 -9.17 4.87 3.86
C ASP A 116 -8.79 4.33 2.47
N PHE A 117 -9.37 3.21 2.07
CA PHE A 117 -9.20 2.65 0.73
C PHE A 117 -10.36 3.04 -0.20
N THR A 118 -10.02 3.29 -1.46
CA THR A 118 -11.02 3.51 -2.53
C THR A 118 -11.34 2.22 -3.28
N THR A 119 -10.33 1.39 -3.46
CA THR A 119 -10.42 0.17 -4.27
C THR A 119 -9.62 -0.96 -3.61
N LEU A 120 -10.13 -2.17 -3.71
CA LEU A 120 -9.42 -3.39 -3.37
C LEU A 120 -9.26 -4.25 -4.62
N ILE A 121 -8.02 -4.56 -4.96
CA ILE A 121 -7.67 -5.45 -6.08
C ILE A 121 -7.09 -6.74 -5.53
N THR A 122 -7.62 -7.86 -6.01
CA THR A 122 -7.13 -9.18 -5.63
C THR A 122 -6.90 -10.06 -6.86
N ASP A 123 -6.01 -11.01 -6.72
CA ASP A 123 -5.83 -12.07 -7.70
C ASP A 123 -6.63 -13.32 -7.28
N GLY A 124 -7.11 -14.07 -8.28
CA GLY A 124 -7.84 -15.30 -8.04
C GLY A 124 -9.31 -15.12 -7.67
N HIS A 125 -9.92 -16.25 -7.35
CA HIS A 125 -11.35 -16.31 -7.08
C HIS A 125 -11.65 -15.97 -5.61
N VAL A 126 -12.53 -14.98 -5.40
CA VAL A 126 -13.06 -14.62 -4.08
C VAL A 126 -14.56 -14.90 -4.07
N PRO A 127 -15.08 -15.62 -3.06
CA PRO A 127 -16.51 -15.85 -2.93
C PRO A 127 -17.30 -14.53 -2.91
N GLN A 128 -18.43 -14.49 -3.60
CA GLN A 128 -19.24 -13.27 -3.73
C GLN A 128 -19.68 -12.71 -2.36
N GLU A 129 -19.99 -13.56 -1.41
CA GLU A 129 -20.34 -13.15 -0.05
C GLU A 129 -19.20 -12.37 0.62
N MET A 130 -17.95 -12.86 0.48
CA MET A 130 -16.78 -12.18 1.01
C MET A 130 -16.53 -10.83 0.32
N ALA A 131 -16.61 -10.79 -1.01
CA ALA A 131 -16.47 -9.54 -1.77
C ALA A 131 -17.55 -8.52 -1.39
N SER A 132 -18.79 -8.97 -1.17
CA SER A 132 -19.90 -8.11 -0.76
C SER A 132 -19.67 -7.40 0.58
N ARG A 133 -18.96 -8.04 1.52
CA ARG A 133 -18.63 -7.41 2.82
C ARG A 133 -17.77 -6.14 2.65
N TYR A 134 -16.84 -6.14 1.69
CA TYR A 134 -16.01 -4.97 1.37
C TYR A 134 -16.78 -3.93 0.55
N LYS A 135 -17.57 -4.37 -0.45
CA LYS A 135 -18.42 -3.48 -1.25
C LYS A 135 -19.43 -2.71 -0.39
N ASN A 136 -20.00 -3.35 0.62
CA ASN A 136 -20.93 -2.72 1.57
C ASN A 136 -20.25 -1.66 2.45
N ARG A 137 -18.92 -1.64 2.51
CA ARG A 137 -18.14 -0.59 3.17
C ARG A 137 -17.70 0.52 2.21
N GLY A 138 -18.18 0.51 0.97
CA GLY A 138 -17.94 1.55 -0.03
C GLY A 138 -16.71 1.35 -0.91
N LEU A 139 -16.07 0.16 -0.88
CA LEU A 139 -14.91 -0.12 -1.73
C LEU A 139 -15.34 -0.67 -3.10
N ASP A 140 -14.65 -0.21 -4.14
CA ASP A 140 -14.62 -0.94 -5.40
C ASP A 140 -13.81 -2.23 -5.22
N PHE A 141 -14.39 -3.37 -5.56
CA PHE A 141 -13.74 -4.67 -5.43
C PHE A 141 -13.53 -5.27 -6.82
N LEU A 142 -12.24 -5.43 -7.20
CA LEU A 142 -11.80 -5.89 -8.52
C LEU A 142 -10.94 -7.16 -8.45
#